data_c081ab486a9540d21a57ab9ca89ec303
#
_entry.id   c081ab486a9540d21a57ab9ca89ec303
#
_cell.length_a   1.000
_cell.length_b   1.000
_cell.length_c   1.000
_cell.angle_alpha   90.00
_cell.angle_beta   90.00
_cell.angle_gamma   90.00
#
_symmetry.space_group_name_H-M   'P 1'
#
loop_
_entity.id
_entity.type
_entity.pdbx_description
1 polymer ?
#
loop_
_entity_poly.entity_id
_entity_poly.type
_entity_poly.pdbx_seq_one_letter_code
_entity_poly.pdbx_strand_id
1 'polypeptide(L)'
;MKRTYSNLISGATYKGLAHKKMGKPNQDYTLIKHNAWLELICVADGVGSHKYSHKGAKQICKCVYAAFKALKKDKIKDEQLFEYINILFSKKLKNKYKNKTATTCIFSGIYKETLYVAQAGDGICGIVFDGKLKTLGQRNSDFVNEVNPIRADSNNEGKWNSRIIDLNKY
;
A
#
# COMPACT_ATOMS: atom_id res chain seq x y z
N MET A 1 3.59 -32.03 2.99
CA MET A 1 2.18 -31.80 3.39
C MET A 1 1.73 -30.50 2.71
N LYS A 2 0.85 -30.53 1.70
CA LYS A 2 0.35 -29.28 1.08
C LYS A 2 -0.59 -28.61 2.07
N ARG A 3 -0.18 -27.46 2.62
CA ARG A 3 -1.09 -26.61 3.39
C ARG A 3 -2.11 -25.99 2.43
N THR A 4 -3.35 -26.45 2.48
CA THR A 4 -4.46 -25.79 1.81
C THR A 4 -4.88 -24.61 2.67
N TYR A 5 -4.46 -23.43 2.30
CA TYR A 5 -4.97 -22.20 2.91
C TYR A 5 -6.29 -21.84 2.23
N SER A 6 -7.38 -21.75 2.99
CA SER A 6 -8.57 -21.06 2.52
C SER A 6 -8.35 -19.57 2.75
N ASN A 7 -7.91 -18.88 1.72
CA ASN A 7 -7.57 -17.46 1.87
C ASN A 7 -8.83 -16.63 1.60
N LEU A 8 -9.46 -16.16 2.65
CA LEU A 8 -10.48 -15.13 2.55
C LEU A 8 -9.81 -13.75 2.65
N ILE A 9 -9.73 -13.05 1.52
CA ILE A 9 -9.26 -11.67 1.50
C ILE A 9 -10.47 -10.77 1.33
N SER A 10 -10.71 -9.87 2.27
CA SER A 10 -11.79 -8.89 2.19
C SER A 10 -11.28 -7.49 2.51
N GLY A 11 -11.98 -6.49 2.01
CA GLY A 11 -11.65 -5.09 2.29
C GLY A 11 -12.81 -4.19 1.90
N ALA A 12 -12.92 -3.07 2.60
CA ALA A 12 -13.94 -2.07 2.33
C ALA A 12 -13.40 -0.66 2.51
N THR A 13 -13.99 0.28 1.83
CA THR A 13 -13.80 1.71 2.05
C THR A 13 -15.15 2.40 2.03
N TYR A 14 -15.32 3.38 2.87
CA TYR A 14 -16.59 4.08 3.00
C TYR A 14 -16.38 5.59 3.01
N LYS A 15 -17.12 6.29 2.16
CA LYS A 15 -17.10 7.74 2.09
C LYS A 15 -17.76 8.34 3.34
N GLY A 16 -16.99 9.03 4.17
CA GLY A 16 -17.47 9.67 5.39
C GLY A 16 -18.60 10.68 5.16
N LEU A 17 -19.45 10.89 6.17
CA LEU A 17 -20.62 11.76 6.09
C LEU A 17 -20.25 13.22 5.76
N ALA A 18 -19.14 13.73 6.30
CA ALA A 18 -18.65 15.08 6.01
C ALA A 18 -18.32 15.23 4.50
N HIS A 19 -17.63 14.26 3.91
CA HIS A 19 -17.33 14.26 2.47
C HIS A 19 -18.60 14.11 1.62
N LYS A 20 -19.60 13.36 2.09
CA LYS A 20 -20.90 13.26 1.40
C LYS A 20 -21.60 14.62 1.37
N LYS A 21 -21.71 15.28 2.53
CA LYS A 21 -22.33 16.62 2.66
C LYS A 21 -21.64 17.67 1.81
N MET A 22 -20.30 17.64 1.73
CA MET A 22 -19.50 18.57 0.93
C MET A 22 -19.37 18.21 -0.56
N GLY A 23 -20.01 17.16 -1.03
CA GLY A 23 -19.87 16.69 -2.43
C GLY A 23 -18.46 16.20 -2.79
N LYS A 24 -17.55 16.00 -1.82
CA LYS A 24 -16.18 15.54 -2.06
C LYS A 24 -16.16 14.05 -2.44
N PRO A 25 -15.19 13.59 -3.27
CA PRO A 25 -15.04 12.16 -3.55
C PRO A 25 -14.61 11.39 -2.28
N ASN A 26 -14.78 10.06 -2.28
CA ASN A 26 -14.04 9.22 -1.33
C ASN A 26 -12.54 9.35 -1.64
N GLN A 27 -11.75 9.69 -0.65
CA GLN A 27 -10.30 9.87 -0.81
C GLN A 27 -9.52 8.59 -0.58
N ASP A 28 -10.15 7.58 0.02
CA ASP A 28 -9.56 6.27 0.25
C ASP A 28 -9.72 5.35 -0.94
N TYR A 29 -8.84 4.38 -1.03
CA TYR A 29 -8.91 3.34 -2.04
C TYR A 29 -8.39 2.00 -1.51
N THR A 30 -9.13 0.94 -1.80
CA THR A 30 -8.72 -0.44 -1.51
C THR A 30 -8.57 -1.21 -2.81
N LEU A 31 -7.53 -2.00 -2.93
CA LEU A 31 -7.30 -2.91 -4.03
C LEU A 31 -7.01 -4.31 -3.48
N ILE A 32 -7.81 -5.28 -3.93
CA ILE A 32 -7.62 -6.68 -3.62
C ILE A 32 -7.33 -7.43 -4.91
N LYS A 33 -6.35 -8.31 -4.88
CA LYS A 33 -6.04 -9.29 -5.92
C LYS A 33 -5.86 -10.65 -5.30
N HIS A 34 -6.68 -11.57 -5.73
CA HIS A 34 -6.59 -12.99 -5.39
C HIS A 34 -6.62 -13.80 -6.68
N ASN A 35 -5.52 -14.44 -7.01
CA ASN A 35 -5.39 -15.27 -8.20
C ASN A 35 -4.25 -16.29 -8.01
N ALA A 36 -4.06 -17.19 -8.98
CA ALA A 36 -3.13 -18.31 -8.87
C ALA A 36 -1.66 -17.96 -8.57
N TRP A 37 -1.26 -16.69 -8.70
CA TRP A 37 0.14 -16.30 -8.52
C TRP A 37 0.36 -15.17 -7.49
N LEU A 38 -0.69 -14.50 -7.05
CA LEU A 38 -0.59 -13.36 -6.12
C LEU A 38 -1.82 -13.26 -5.25
N GLU A 39 -1.60 -13.13 -3.98
CA GLU A 39 -2.57 -12.63 -3.01
C GLU A 39 -2.12 -11.25 -2.56
N LEU A 40 -2.96 -10.25 -2.73
CA LEU A 40 -2.61 -8.87 -2.43
C LEU A 40 -3.81 -8.13 -1.88
N ILE A 41 -3.60 -7.50 -0.74
CA ILE A 41 -4.46 -6.42 -0.23
C ILE A 41 -3.64 -5.14 -0.12
N CYS A 42 -4.21 -4.05 -0.60
CA CYS A 42 -3.60 -2.74 -0.55
C CYS A 42 -4.65 -1.70 -0.17
N VAL A 43 -4.35 -0.86 0.80
CA VAL A 43 -5.21 0.23 1.28
C VAL A 43 -4.42 1.53 1.22
N ALA A 44 -5.07 2.59 0.77
CA ALA A 44 -4.48 3.92 0.71
C ALA A 44 -5.51 4.96 1.12
N ASP A 45 -5.09 5.89 1.98
CA ASP A 45 -5.84 7.07 2.38
C ASP A 45 -5.23 8.31 1.74
N GLY A 46 -6.05 9.07 1.05
CA GLY A 46 -5.63 10.30 0.38
C GLY A 46 -5.73 11.49 1.30
N VAL A 47 -4.60 12.14 1.57
CA VAL A 47 -4.50 13.29 2.50
C VAL A 47 -5.54 14.36 2.19
N GLY A 48 -6.44 14.62 3.14
CA GLY A 48 -7.66 15.42 3.00
C GLY A 48 -7.46 16.87 2.55
N SER A 49 -6.29 17.46 2.83
CA SER A 49 -5.91 18.81 2.40
C SER A 49 -5.53 18.91 0.91
N HIS A 50 -5.29 17.80 0.24
CA HIS A 50 -4.87 17.77 -1.16
C HIS A 50 -6.06 17.51 -2.09
N LYS A 51 -6.27 18.42 -3.04
CA LYS A 51 -7.44 18.41 -3.95
C LYS A 51 -7.64 17.10 -4.72
N TYR A 52 -6.56 16.43 -5.09
CA TYR A 52 -6.59 15.21 -5.92
C TYR A 52 -6.07 13.96 -5.21
N SER A 53 -6.06 13.94 -3.87
CA SER A 53 -5.59 12.80 -3.07
C SER A 53 -6.27 11.48 -3.43
N HIS A 54 -7.58 11.49 -3.74
CA HIS A 54 -8.30 10.32 -4.25
C HIS A 54 -7.69 9.72 -5.54
N LYS A 55 -7.05 10.55 -6.38
CA LYS A 55 -6.32 10.06 -7.57
C LYS A 55 -5.01 9.40 -7.16
N GLY A 56 -4.34 9.96 -6.14
CA GLY A 56 -3.12 9.39 -5.57
C GLY A 56 -3.37 8.04 -4.91
N ALA A 57 -4.34 7.97 -4.00
CA ALA A 57 -4.72 6.73 -3.32
C ALA A 57 -5.02 5.59 -4.32
N LYS A 58 -5.83 5.89 -5.34
CA LYS A 58 -6.12 4.93 -6.40
C LYS A 58 -4.88 4.55 -7.23
N GLN A 59 -4.01 5.53 -7.51
CA GLN A 59 -2.84 5.29 -8.36
C GLN A 59 -1.76 4.49 -7.63
N ILE A 60 -1.50 4.77 -6.34
CA ILE A 60 -0.48 4.04 -5.58
C ILE A 60 -0.84 2.55 -5.45
N CYS A 61 -2.09 2.20 -5.14
CA CYS A 61 -2.53 0.81 -5.10
C CYS A 61 -2.35 0.10 -6.45
N LYS A 62 -2.61 0.80 -7.57
CA LYS A 62 -2.33 0.26 -8.92
C LYS A 62 -0.84 0.08 -9.17
N CYS A 63 0.01 0.97 -8.63
CA CYS A 63 1.46 0.85 -8.75
C CYS A 63 1.99 -0.34 -7.96
N VAL A 64 1.48 -0.58 -6.75
CA VAL A 64 1.79 -1.79 -5.97
C VAL A 64 1.51 -3.05 -6.80
N TYR A 65 0.31 -3.20 -7.34
CA TYR A 65 -0.01 -4.36 -8.19
C TYR A 65 0.86 -4.45 -9.45
N ALA A 66 1.19 -3.31 -10.06
CA ALA A 66 2.07 -3.29 -11.24
C ALA A 66 3.51 -3.71 -10.89
N ALA A 67 3.98 -3.39 -9.69
CA ALA A 67 5.29 -3.81 -9.20
C ALA A 67 5.36 -5.33 -9.00
N PHE A 68 4.33 -5.93 -8.41
CA PHE A 68 4.25 -7.40 -8.34
C PHE A 68 4.20 -8.06 -9.73
N LYS A 69 3.57 -7.43 -10.71
CA LYS A 69 3.64 -7.92 -12.10
C LYS A 69 5.04 -7.81 -12.71
N ALA A 70 5.80 -6.79 -12.34
CA ALA A 70 7.20 -6.66 -12.77
C ALA A 70 8.09 -7.72 -12.10
N LEU A 71 7.87 -7.98 -10.81
CA LEU A 71 8.53 -9.03 -10.05
C LEU A 71 8.26 -10.40 -10.66
N LYS A 72 6.99 -10.72 -11.00
CA LYS A 72 6.60 -11.96 -11.68
C LYS A 72 7.31 -12.16 -13.03
N LYS A 73 7.66 -11.08 -13.71
CA LYS A 73 8.34 -11.10 -15.03
C LYS A 73 9.85 -10.97 -14.91
N ASP A 74 10.41 -11.11 -13.71
CA ASP A 74 11.82 -10.98 -13.40
C ASP A 74 12.46 -9.67 -13.89
N LYS A 75 11.62 -8.59 -13.96
CA LYS A 75 12.08 -7.24 -14.34
C LYS A 75 12.69 -6.46 -13.18
N ILE A 76 12.41 -6.89 -11.97
CA ILE A 76 12.95 -6.35 -10.72
C ILE A 76 13.19 -7.51 -9.75
N LYS A 77 14.09 -7.32 -8.79
CA LYS A 77 14.33 -8.21 -7.66
C LYS A 77 13.46 -7.83 -6.47
N ASP A 78 13.36 -8.71 -5.48
CA ASP A 78 12.55 -8.53 -4.28
C ASP A 78 12.88 -7.22 -3.53
N GLU A 79 14.16 -6.96 -3.32
CA GLU A 79 14.67 -5.78 -2.63
C GLU A 79 14.37 -4.46 -3.36
N GLN A 80 14.12 -4.51 -4.67
CA GLN A 80 13.80 -3.35 -5.49
C GLN A 80 12.30 -3.01 -5.52
N LEU A 81 11.44 -3.87 -4.93
CA LEU A 81 9.98 -3.75 -5.04
C LEU A 81 9.49 -2.38 -4.57
N PHE A 82 9.94 -1.92 -3.41
CA PHE A 82 9.43 -0.70 -2.78
C PHE A 82 9.87 0.56 -3.52
N GLU A 83 11.13 0.63 -3.91
CA GLU A 83 11.66 1.71 -4.74
C GLU A 83 10.93 1.76 -6.10
N TYR A 84 10.72 0.60 -6.72
CA TYR A 84 10.03 0.52 -7.99
C TYR A 84 8.58 0.99 -7.92
N ILE A 85 7.89 0.78 -6.79
CA ILE A 85 6.55 1.33 -6.54
C ILE A 85 6.59 2.86 -6.59
N ASN A 86 7.58 3.50 -5.94
CA ASN A 86 7.75 4.95 -5.94
C ASN A 86 8.01 5.48 -7.36
N ILE A 87 8.90 4.84 -8.10
CA ILE A 87 9.20 5.18 -9.51
C ILE A 87 7.93 5.07 -10.36
N LEU A 88 7.16 4.01 -10.22
CA LEU A 88 5.90 3.83 -10.95
C LEU A 88 4.88 4.91 -10.57
N PHE A 89 4.77 5.25 -9.30
CA PHE A 89 3.83 6.25 -8.82
C PHE A 89 4.15 7.62 -9.41
N SER A 90 5.40 8.05 -9.33
CA SER A 90 5.87 9.31 -9.91
C SER A 90 5.65 9.36 -11.44
N LYS A 91 5.94 8.26 -12.16
CA LYS A 91 5.78 8.18 -13.62
C LYS A 91 4.32 8.12 -14.07
N LYS A 92 3.45 7.39 -13.34
CA LYS A 92 2.08 7.11 -13.78
C LYS A 92 1.06 8.14 -13.33
N LEU A 93 1.36 8.91 -12.28
CA LEU A 93 0.48 9.99 -11.88
C LEU A 93 0.61 11.14 -12.89
N LYS A 94 -0.54 11.58 -13.45
CA LYS A 94 -0.56 12.68 -14.42
C LYS A 94 0.06 13.95 -13.82
N ASN A 95 0.88 14.67 -14.57
CA ASN A 95 1.61 15.86 -14.12
C ASN A 95 0.73 16.89 -13.41
N LYS A 96 -0.50 17.12 -13.89
CA LYS A 96 -1.46 18.06 -13.30
C LYS A 96 -1.90 17.69 -11.87
N TYR A 97 -1.58 16.49 -11.39
CA TYR A 97 -1.94 16.00 -10.06
C TYR A 97 -0.75 15.90 -9.11
N LYS A 98 0.50 15.81 -9.62
CA LYS A 98 1.69 15.44 -8.84
C LYS A 98 1.85 16.28 -7.56
N ASN A 99 1.86 17.60 -7.68
CA ASN A 99 2.02 18.52 -6.56
C ASN A 99 0.72 18.82 -5.77
N LYS A 100 -0.39 18.17 -6.14
CA LYS A 100 -1.72 18.33 -5.52
C LYS A 100 -2.26 17.02 -4.97
N THR A 101 -1.36 16.06 -4.76
CA THR A 101 -1.68 14.71 -4.33
C THR A 101 -0.69 14.25 -3.29
N ALA A 102 -1.22 13.77 -2.17
CA ALA A 102 -0.46 13.04 -1.17
C ALA A 102 -1.35 11.90 -0.66
N THR A 103 -0.76 10.75 -0.34
CA THR A 103 -1.49 9.58 0.11
C THR A 103 -0.65 8.71 1.02
N THR A 104 -1.28 8.02 1.96
CA THR A 104 -0.69 6.88 2.66
C THR A 104 -0.79 5.65 1.77
N CYS A 105 -0.11 4.58 2.14
CA CYS A 105 -0.31 3.28 1.53
C CYS A 105 0.17 2.18 2.47
N ILE A 106 -0.67 1.17 2.66
CA ILE A 106 -0.31 -0.08 3.33
C ILE A 106 -0.65 -1.21 2.39
N PHE A 107 0.23 -2.17 2.28
CA PHE A 107 -0.11 -3.40 1.57
C PHE A 107 0.52 -4.63 2.19
N SER A 108 -0.15 -5.76 1.96
CA SER A 108 0.37 -7.10 2.21
C SER A 108 0.16 -7.93 0.97
N GLY A 109 1.21 -8.59 0.49
CA GLY A 109 1.15 -9.43 -0.71
C GLY A 109 1.95 -10.70 -0.55
N ILE A 110 1.38 -11.85 -0.97
CA ILE A 110 2.08 -13.14 -1.01
C ILE A 110 2.33 -13.48 -2.48
N TYR A 111 3.59 -13.65 -2.81
CA TYR A 111 4.05 -14.08 -4.13
C TYR A 111 5.15 -15.13 -3.98
N LYS A 112 4.97 -16.30 -4.58
CA LYS A 112 5.82 -17.49 -4.36
C LYS A 112 6.04 -17.66 -2.86
N GLU A 113 5.98 -18.32 -2.09
CA GLU A 113 6.17 -18.51 -0.64
C GLU A 113 6.82 -17.31 0.13
N THR A 114 6.66 -16.09 -0.39
CA THR A 114 7.23 -14.86 0.20
C THR A 114 6.13 -13.87 0.49
N LEU A 115 6.08 -13.40 1.74
CA LEU A 115 5.19 -12.34 2.20
C LEU A 115 5.92 -10.99 2.17
N TYR A 116 5.35 -10.06 1.44
CA TYR A 116 5.79 -8.66 1.37
C TYR A 116 4.79 -7.81 2.12
N VAL A 117 5.25 -7.09 3.12
CA VAL A 117 4.43 -6.14 3.87
C VAL A 117 5.12 -4.79 3.88
N ALA A 118 4.38 -3.74 3.60
CA ALA A 118 4.92 -2.40 3.67
C ALA A 118 3.85 -1.37 4.02
N GLN A 119 4.31 -0.33 4.69
CA GLN A 119 3.53 0.80 5.13
C GLN A 119 4.27 2.10 4.84
N ALA A 120 3.56 3.08 4.32
CA ALA A 120 3.98 4.47 4.24
C ALA A 120 2.82 5.34 4.71
N GLY A 121 3.05 6.14 5.75
CA GLY A 121 2.02 6.92 6.46
C GLY A 121 1.63 6.30 7.80
N ASP A 122 0.47 6.68 8.32
CA ASP A 122 0.04 6.50 9.73
C ASP A 122 -0.84 5.26 10.00
N GLY A 123 -1.04 4.41 9.02
CA GLY A 123 -1.84 3.19 9.21
C GLY A 123 -1.11 2.14 10.04
N ILE A 124 -1.78 1.03 10.34
CA ILE A 124 -1.23 -0.10 11.07
C ILE A 124 -1.41 -1.38 10.25
N CYS A 125 -0.31 -2.11 10.08
CA CYS A 125 -0.34 -3.47 9.57
C CYS A 125 0.11 -4.44 10.67
N GLY A 126 -0.56 -5.58 10.77
CA GLY A 126 -0.20 -6.61 11.74
C GLY A 126 -0.36 -8.01 11.17
N ILE A 127 0.43 -8.93 11.69
CA ILE A 127 0.35 -10.37 11.40
C ILE A 127 0.01 -11.09 12.70
N VAL A 128 -0.97 -11.98 12.64
CA VAL A 128 -1.23 -12.94 13.71
C VAL A 128 -0.49 -14.23 13.34
N PHE A 129 0.46 -14.61 14.19
CA PHE A 129 1.20 -15.85 14.06
C PHE A 129 1.23 -16.57 15.40
N ASP A 130 0.88 -17.83 15.41
CA ASP A 130 0.78 -18.66 16.63
C ASP A 130 -0.04 -17.96 17.74
N GLY A 131 -1.20 -17.43 17.37
CA GLY A 131 -2.11 -16.72 18.26
C GLY A 131 -1.61 -15.36 18.79
N LYS A 132 -0.41 -14.91 18.37
CA LYS A 132 0.19 -13.64 18.80
C LYS A 132 0.16 -12.61 17.70
N LEU A 133 -0.34 -11.42 17.99
CA LEU A 133 -0.29 -10.28 17.08
C LEU A 133 1.11 -9.64 17.09
N LYS A 134 1.71 -9.54 15.91
CA LYS A 134 2.92 -8.75 15.65
C LYS A 134 2.58 -7.59 14.73
N THR A 135 2.78 -6.38 15.16
CA THR A 135 2.62 -5.18 14.32
C THR A 135 3.86 -4.98 13.46
N LEU A 136 3.65 -4.65 12.20
CA LEU A 136 4.71 -4.47 11.19
C LEU A 136 5.02 -3.00 10.88
N GLY A 137 4.54 -2.10 11.69
CA GLY A 137 4.84 -0.68 11.64
C GLY A 137 5.12 -0.18 13.04
N GLN A 138 6.27 0.43 13.28
CA GLN A 138 6.45 1.24 14.48
C GLN A 138 5.82 2.61 14.22
N ARG A 139 5.01 3.08 15.18
CA ARG A 139 4.73 4.50 15.29
C ARG A 139 6.02 5.17 15.78
N ASN A 140 6.83 5.65 14.86
CA ASN A 140 8.08 6.37 15.19
C ASN A 140 7.86 7.89 15.25
N SER A 141 6.69 8.37 15.61
CA SER A 141 6.50 9.78 15.87
C SER A 141 5.90 9.99 17.24
N ASP A 142 6.58 10.76 18.06
CA ASP A 142 6.06 11.29 19.32
C ASP A 142 4.88 12.26 19.10
N PHE A 143 4.55 12.56 17.85
CA PHE A 143 3.46 13.43 17.45
C PHE A 143 2.37 12.65 16.74
N VAL A 144 1.20 12.58 17.34
CA VAL A 144 0.01 11.81 16.89
C VAL A 144 -0.49 12.20 15.49
N ASN A 145 -0.02 13.30 14.91
CA ASN A 145 -0.51 13.88 13.65
C ASN A 145 0.55 14.00 12.54
N GLU A 146 1.76 13.53 12.73
CA GLU A 146 2.77 13.52 11.65
C GLU A 146 2.58 12.32 10.72
N VAL A 147 1.95 12.57 9.60
CA VAL A 147 1.84 11.62 8.48
C VAL A 147 2.95 11.91 7.49
N ASN A 148 3.82 10.94 7.23
CA ASN A 148 4.78 10.99 6.13
C ASN A 148 4.14 10.38 4.87
N PRO A 149 3.33 11.13 4.11
CA PRO A 149 2.61 10.61 2.98
C PRO A 149 3.53 10.41 1.78
N ILE A 150 3.15 9.49 0.91
CA ILE A 150 3.80 9.34 -0.40
C ILE A 150 3.33 10.48 -1.31
N ARG A 151 4.30 11.14 -1.95
CA ARG A 151 4.06 12.17 -2.96
C ARG A 151 4.66 11.74 -4.29
N ALA A 152 4.15 12.29 -5.38
CA ALA A 152 4.63 11.98 -6.73
C ALA A 152 5.62 13.01 -7.28
N ASP A 153 5.84 14.11 -6.59
CA ASP A 153 6.86 15.10 -6.89
C ASP A 153 8.24 14.55 -6.50
N SER A 154 9.24 14.80 -7.30
CA SER A 154 10.58 14.18 -7.29
C SER A 154 11.39 14.32 -5.99
N ASN A 155 10.90 15.09 -5.03
CA ASN A 155 11.63 15.41 -3.80
C ASN A 155 11.23 14.54 -2.60
N ASN A 156 10.33 13.58 -2.77
CA ASN A 156 9.85 12.78 -1.64
C ASN A 156 9.85 11.29 -2.03
N GLU A 157 10.99 10.66 -1.86
CA GLU A 157 11.08 9.21 -1.82
C GLU A 157 10.24 8.75 -0.63
N GLY A 158 9.04 8.25 -0.91
CA GLY A 158 8.17 7.68 0.11
C GLY A 158 8.96 6.64 0.90
N LYS A 159 9.24 6.93 2.16
CA LYS A 159 9.93 5.98 3.03
C LYS A 159 8.96 4.87 3.39
N TRP A 160 9.27 3.68 2.90
CA TRP A 160 8.53 2.47 3.27
C TRP A 160 9.11 1.86 4.54
N ASN A 161 8.26 1.65 5.53
CA ASN A 161 8.55 0.68 6.58
C ASN A 161 8.10 -0.69 6.05
N SER A 162 9.03 -1.60 5.82
CA SER A 162 8.74 -2.82 5.07
C SER A 162 9.40 -4.06 5.67
N ARG A 163 8.83 -5.22 5.38
CA ARG A 163 9.35 -6.56 5.67
C ARG A 163 9.15 -7.47 4.47
N ILE A 164 10.12 -8.31 4.20
CA ILE A 164 10.06 -9.43 3.26
C ILE A 164 10.32 -10.69 4.08
N ILE A 165 9.38 -11.61 4.09
CA ILE A 165 9.35 -12.78 4.98
C ILE A 165 9.22 -14.02 4.12
N ASP A 166 10.19 -14.92 4.20
CA ASP A 166 10.15 -16.23 3.57
C ASP A 166 9.25 -17.16 4.41
N LEU A 167 8.11 -17.53 3.86
CA LEU A 167 7.10 -18.35 4.54
C LEU A 167 7.51 -19.84 4.67
N ASN A 168 8.54 -20.29 3.95
CA ASN A 168 9.06 -21.66 4.13
C ASN A 168 9.82 -21.84 5.44
N LYS A 169 10.19 -20.74 6.10
CA LYS A 169 10.91 -20.77 7.38
C LYS A 169 9.98 -20.84 8.61
N TYR A 170 8.69 -20.87 8.39
CA TYR A 170 7.64 -20.93 9.40
C TYR A 170 6.64 -22.06 9.04
#